data_86182c2b8b5c903b2046dc1774fd4c08
#
_entry.id   86182c2b8b5c903b2046dc1774fd4c08
#
_cell.length_a   1.000
_cell.length_b   1.000
_cell.length_c   1.000
_cell.angle_alpha   90.00
_cell.angle_beta   90.00
_cell.angle_gamma   90.00
#
_symmetry.space_group_name_H-M   'P 1'
#
loop_
_entity.id
_entity.type
_entity.pdbx_description
1 polymer ?
#
loop_
_entity_poly.entity_id
_entity_poly.type
_entity_poly.pdbx_seq_one_letter_code
_entity_poly.pdbx_strand_id
1 'polypeptide(L)'
;MSSALPHPVTGDRFSSPVPPGTGWPADPADRHTPVTRTGSQVQARAAAAATLPELDALISVCRACDRLVTWREEVARTGRRASFADQPYWGRPGPGFGDDAPAVLVVGLAPAANGTNRTGRMFTGDRSGDWIYAALHRAGYADQPTSEHAGDGQRLRGVRIVAAVRCAPPGNKPTATEKARCRPWLEQDLRLAEPTLRSVLALGAIGWDAALAGARAVGWTVPTPKPKFGHGAQVDLVGTRGQTIRLLASYHVSQQNTFTGRLTEPMLDAVVARL
;
A
#
# COMPACT_ATOMS: atom_id res chain seq x y z
N MET A 1 7.55 29.03 6.04
CA MET A 1 6.98 28.19 4.95
C MET A 1 8.10 27.32 4.42
N SER A 2 7.95 25.99 4.37
CA SER A 2 8.98 25.11 3.78
C SER A 2 9.13 25.49 2.31
N SER A 3 10.35 25.79 1.87
CA SER A 3 10.65 26.10 0.46
C SER A 3 10.22 24.90 -0.42
N ALA A 4 9.58 25.18 -1.55
CA ALA A 4 9.25 24.13 -2.52
C ALA A 4 10.56 23.53 -3.07
N LEU A 5 10.64 22.20 -3.16
CA LEU A 5 11.82 21.45 -3.61
C LEU A 5 11.54 20.77 -4.95
N PRO A 6 12.56 20.52 -5.79
CA PRO A 6 12.38 19.88 -7.09
C PRO A 6 12.08 18.39 -6.91
N HIS A 7 11.10 17.91 -7.68
CA HIS A 7 10.80 16.48 -7.79
C HIS A 7 11.91 15.78 -8.57
N PRO A 8 12.45 14.65 -8.09
CA PRO A 8 13.63 14.02 -8.69
C PRO A 8 13.46 13.57 -10.14
N VAL A 9 12.23 13.29 -10.57
CA VAL A 9 11.94 12.80 -11.93
C VAL A 9 11.47 13.92 -12.85
N THR A 10 10.52 14.77 -12.40
CA THR A 10 9.91 15.80 -13.29
C THR A 10 10.61 17.15 -13.22
N GLY A 11 11.37 17.42 -12.15
CA GLY A 11 11.95 18.73 -11.88
C GLY A 11 10.96 19.78 -11.34
N ASP A 12 9.67 19.51 -11.36
CA ASP A 12 8.64 20.41 -10.84
C ASP A 12 8.82 20.63 -9.34
N ARG A 13 8.46 21.81 -8.85
CA ARG A 13 8.68 22.17 -7.45
C ARG A 13 7.43 21.98 -6.60
N PHE A 14 7.58 21.24 -5.51
CA PHE A 14 6.48 20.94 -4.58
C PHE A 14 6.83 21.32 -3.14
N SER A 15 5.85 21.82 -2.41
CA SER A 15 5.90 21.90 -0.94
C SER A 15 5.72 20.52 -0.30
N SER A 16 6.07 20.38 0.99
CA SER A 16 5.89 19.14 1.74
C SER A 16 5.11 19.39 3.04
N PRO A 17 4.04 18.65 3.32
CA PRO A 17 3.38 17.68 2.45
C PRO A 17 2.87 18.27 1.13
N VAL A 18 2.79 17.44 0.09
CA VAL A 18 2.30 17.86 -1.24
C VAL A 18 0.80 18.12 -1.16
N PRO A 19 0.31 19.33 -1.51
CA PRO A 19 -1.12 19.58 -1.59
C PRO A 19 -1.78 18.76 -2.72
N PRO A 20 -3.02 18.28 -2.56
CA PRO A 20 -3.71 17.54 -3.61
C PRO A 20 -3.97 18.42 -4.83
N GLY A 21 -3.85 17.82 -6.03
CA GLY A 21 -4.10 18.50 -7.30
C GLY A 21 -3.05 19.52 -7.71
N THR A 22 -1.82 19.41 -7.21
CA THR A 22 -0.70 20.31 -7.59
C THR A 22 0.21 19.74 -8.68
N GLY A 23 -0.16 18.60 -9.29
CA GLY A 23 0.60 18.01 -10.39
C GLY A 23 1.65 16.97 -9.97
N TRP A 24 1.62 16.51 -8.70
CA TRP A 24 2.46 15.37 -8.31
C TRP A 24 2.16 14.16 -9.20
N PRO A 25 3.18 13.44 -9.71
CA PRO A 25 2.98 12.32 -10.61
C PRO A 25 2.04 11.26 -10.01
N ALA A 26 0.99 10.93 -10.77
CA ALA A 26 -0.06 9.97 -10.36
C ALA A 26 -0.78 10.34 -9.05
N ASP A 27 -0.89 11.63 -8.68
CA ASP A 27 -1.77 12.05 -7.59
C ASP A 27 -3.24 11.73 -7.95
N PRO A 28 -3.90 10.81 -7.22
CA PRO A 28 -5.28 10.46 -7.53
C PRO A 28 -6.29 11.51 -7.08
N ALA A 29 -5.88 12.46 -6.21
CA ALA A 29 -6.76 13.48 -5.65
C ALA A 29 -6.56 14.84 -6.32
N ASP A 30 -7.63 15.59 -6.39
CA ASP A 30 -7.63 17.01 -6.73
C ASP A 30 -7.93 17.88 -5.50
N ARG A 31 -7.97 19.21 -5.70
CA ARG A 31 -8.27 20.19 -4.63
C ARG A 31 -9.69 20.09 -4.06
N HIS A 32 -10.60 19.41 -4.75
CA HIS A 32 -12.01 19.25 -4.36
C HIS A 32 -12.27 17.90 -3.69
N THR A 33 -11.31 16.97 -3.71
CA THR A 33 -11.44 15.66 -3.08
C THR A 33 -11.70 15.80 -1.59
N PRO A 34 -12.82 15.25 -1.08
CA PRO A 34 -13.28 15.51 0.28
C PRO A 34 -12.39 14.87 1.34
N VAL A 35 -11.83 15.68 2.25
CA VAL A 35 -10.94 15.24 3.32
C VAL A 35 -11.70 14.44 4.39
N THR A 36 -11.25 13.22 4.68
CA THR A 36 -11.77 12.31 5.71
C THR A 36 -11.09 12.57 7.06
N ARG A 37 -11.84 12.87 8.12
CA ARG A 37 -11.30 13.27 9.45
C ARG A 37 -11.68 12.33 10.60
N THR A 38 -12.67 11.46 10.44
CA THR A 38 -13.16 10.56 11.50
C THR A 38 -13.26 9.12 11.00
N GLY A 39 -13.30 8.15 11.93
CA GLY A 39 -13.49 6.75 11.59
C GLY A 39 -14.84 6.47 10.91
N SER A 40 -15.90 7.15 11.32
CA SER A 40 -17.21 7.05 10.67
C SER A 40 -17.17 7.57 9.22
N GLN A 41 -16.46 8.66 8.97
CA GLN A 41 -16.25 9.15 7.61
C GLN A 41 -15.40 8.19 6.77
N VAL A 42 -14.39 7.51 7.37
CA VAL A 42 -13.62 6.45 6.67
C VAL A 42 -14.58 5.36 6.20
N GLN A 43 -15.43 4.85 7.11
CA GLN A 43 -16.38 3.79 6.78
C GLN A 43 -17.38 4.22 5.69
N ALA A 44 -17.99 5.39 5.84
CA ALA A 44 -18.98 5.88 4.89
C ALA A 44 -18.38 6.12 3.49
N ARG A 45 -17.20 6.75 3.42
CA ARG A 45 -16.56 7.08 2.14
C ARG A 45 -15.94 5.87 1.46
N ALA A 46 -15.38 4.93 2.23
CA ALA A 46 -14.93 3.68 1.66
C ALA A 46 -16.09 2.94 0.99
N ALA A 47 -17.22 2.80 1.70
CA ALA A 47 -18.40 2.13 1.17
C ALA A 47 -19.03 2.83 -0.04
N ALA A 48 -18.89 4.15 -0.15
CA ALA A 48 -19.43 4.96 -1.25
C ALA A 48 -18.55 4.96 -2.52
N ALA A 49 -17.26 4.62 -2.40
CA ALA A 49 -16.36 4.58 -3.56
C ALA A 49 -16.78 3.45 -4.51
N ALA A 50 -17.08 3.78 -5.76
CA ALA A 50 -17.53 2.84 -6.78
C ALA A 50 -16.38 2.24 -7.60
N THR A 51 -15.21 2.88 -7.60
CA THR A 51 -14.02 2.47 -8.36
C THR A 51 -12.76 2.55 -7.52
N LEU A 52 -11.71 1.79 -7.90
CA LEU A 52 -10.40 1.86 -7.24
C LEU A 52 -9.74 3.24 -7.35
N PRO A 53 -9.79 3.97 -8.49
CA PRO A 53 -9.31 5.35 -8.57
C PRO A 53 -10.03 6.32 -7.61
N GLU A 54 -11.36 6.22 -7.48
CA GLU A 54 -12.11 7.02 -6.50
C GLU A 54 -11.69 6.71 -5.06
N LEU A 55 -11.53 5.42 -4.76
CA LEU A 55 -11.05 4.97 -3.45
C LEU A 55 -9.66 5.54 -3.15
N ASP A 56 -8.74 5.49 -4.11
CA ASP A 56 -7.39 6.04 -3.98
C ASP A 56 -7.38 7.54 -3.73
N ALA A 57 -8.23 8.29 -4.44
CA ALA A 57 -8.38 9.72 -4.21
C ALA A 57 -8.79 10.02 -2.76
N LEU A 58 -9.83 9.34 -2.26
CA LEU A 58 -10.32 9.49 -0.88
C LEU A 58 -9.28 9.06 0.17
N ILE A 59 -8.56 7.97 -0.07
CA ILE A 59 -7.46 7.50 0.79
C ILE A 59 -6.38 8.57 0.88
N SER A 60 -5.94 9.10 -0.26
CA SER A 60 -4.76 9.98 -0.34
C SER A 60 -4.91 11.29 0.42
N VAL A 61 -6.13 11.72 0.74
CA VAL A 61 -6.43 12.93 1.53
C VAL A 61 -6.95 12.61 2.94
N CYS A 62 -6.92 11.34 3.38
CA CYS A 62 -7.43 10.94 4.69
C CYS A 62 -6.57 11.51 5.84
N ARG A 63 -7.25 12.03 6.87
CA ARG A 63 -6.67 12.62 8.09
C ARG A 63 -7.34 12.07 9.37
N ALA A 64 -7.89 10.86 9.34
CA ALA A 64 -8.70 10.32 10.43
C ALA A 64 -7.89 9.84 11.66
N CYS A 65 -6.55 9.78 11.59
CA CYS A 65 -5.67 9.30 12.66
C CYS A 65 -4.65 10.38 13.04
N ASP A 66 -4.92 11.18 14.07
CA ASP A 66 -4.11 12.36 14.43
C ASP A 66 -2.62 12.04 14.62
N ARG A 67 -2.29 10.96 15.36
CA ARG A 67 -0.91 10.54 15.57
C ARG A 67 -0.19 10.24 14.26
N LEU A 68 -0.86 9.55 13.31
CA LEU A 68 -0.25 9.24 12.01
C LEU A 68 -0.15 10.48 11.13
N VAL A 69 -1.15 11.37 11.18
CA VAL A 69 -1.12 12.65 10.46
C VAL A 69 0.05 13.50 10.93
N THR A 70 0.16 13.71 12.24
CA THR A 70 1.24 14.49 12.83
C THR A 70 2.60 13.92 12.44
N TRP A 71 2.80 12.62 12.63
CA TRP A 71 4.08 11.96 12.35
C TRP A 71 4.48 12.04 10.86
N ARG A 72 3.59 11.65 9.94
CA ARG A 72 3.93 11.63 8.52
C ARG A 72 4.22 13.02 7.95
N GLU A 73 3.49 14.04 8.45
CA GLU A 73 3.68 15.43 8.02
C GLU A 73 4.92 16.07 8.66
N GLU A 74 5.24 15.72 9.91
CA GLU A 74 6.48 16.14 10.55
C GLU A 74 7.69 15.56 9.81
N VAL A 75 7.69 14.27 9.50
CA VAL A 75 8.73 13.65 8.65
C VAL A 75 8.85 14.39 7.31
N ALA A 76 7.73 14.74 6.68
CA ALA A 76 7.76 15.45 5.41
C ALA A 76 8.33 16.87 5.50
N ARG A 77 8.14 17.57 6.64
CA ARG A 77 8.60 18.96 6.82
C ARG A 77 10.04 19.04 7.36
N THR A 78 10.32 18.33 8.43
CA THR A 78 11.55 18.50 9.24
C THR A 78 12.28 17.21 9.54
N GLY A 79 11.62 16.05 9.48
CA GLY A 79 12.18 14.75 9.83
C GLY A 79 12.70 13.95 8.61
N ARG A 80 13.06 14.62 7.53
CA ARG A 80 13.60 13.97 6.31
C ARG A 80 14.94 13.34 6.61
N ARG A 81 15.19 12.18 5.99
CA ARG A 81 16.53 11.58 6.00
C ARG A 81 17.49 12.49 5.25
N ALA A 82 18.73 12.62 5.73
CA ALA A 82 19.75 13.50 5.14
C ALA A 82 19.95 13.26 3.63
N SER A 83 19.93 11.99 3.20
CA SER A 83 20.05 11.62 1.77
C SER A 83 18.86 12.03 0.89
N PHE A 84 17.79 12.57 1.45
CA PHE A 84 16.58 13.03 0.77
C PHE A 84 16.16 14.44 1.21
N ALA A 85 17.06 15.19 1.82
CA ALA A 85 16.77 16.53 2.37
C ALA A 85 16.40 17.55 1.30
N ASP A 86 16.90 17.38 0.10
CA ASP A 86 16.71 18.21 -1.10
C ASP A 86 15.49 17.82 -1.94
N GLN A 87 14.72 16.82 -1.51
CA GLN A 87 13.53 16.32 -2.23
C GLN A 87 12.23 16.70 -1.51
N PRO A 88 11.15 16.95 -2.25
CA PRO A 88 9.83 17.08 -1.64
C PRO A 88 9.33 15.72 -1.16
N TYR A 89 8.52 15.74 -0.11
CA TYR A 89 7.86 14.56 0.42
C TYR A 89 6.37 14.66 0.20
N TRP A 90 5.78 13.56 -0.30
CA TRP A 90 4.35 13.39 -0.43
C TRP A 90 3.61 13.72 0.89
N GLY A 91 4.01 13.12 2.01
CA GLY A 91 3.52 13.42 3.36
C GLY A 91 2.02 13.14 3.57
N ARG A 92 1.39 12.44 2.65
CA ARG A 92 -0.03 12.05 2.68
C ARG A 92 -0.19 10.52 2.78
N PRO A 93 -1.39 9.96 2.99
CA PRO A 93 -1.59 8.51 2.90
C PRO A 93 -1.18 7.96 1.54
N GLY A 94 -0.61 6.76 1.54
CA GLY A 94 -0.33 6.04 0.29
C GLY A 94 -1.62 5.47 -0.30
N PRO A 95 -2.01 5.86 -1.53
CA PRO A 95 -3.06 5.19 -2.28
C PRO A 95 -2.64 3.78 -2.68
N GLY A 96 -3.53 2.99 -3.24
CA GLY A 96 -3.15 1.77 -3.95
C GLY A 96 -2.31 2.09 -5.19
N PHE A 97 -1.51 1.13 -5.64
CA PHE A 97 -0.73 1.28 -6.85
C PHE A 97 -0.84 0.05 -7.74
N GLY A 98 -1.12 0.25 -9.00
CA GLY A 98 -1.18 -0.79 -10.01
C GLY A 98 -2.49 -0.80 -10.79
N ASP A 99 -2.91 -2.00 -11.19
CA ASP A 99 -4.05 -2.21 -12.08
C ASP A 99 -5.38 -1.89 -11.37
N ASP A 100 -6.34 -1.35 -12.12
CA ASP A 100 -7.69 -1.06 -11.62
C ASP A 100 -8.64 -2.27 -11.74
N ALA A 101 -8.23 -3.33 -12.44
CA ALA A 101 -8.91 -4.62 -12.52
C ALA A 101 -7.92 -5.77 -12.19
N PRO A 102 -7.32 -5.78 -10.97
CA PRO A 102 -6.20 -6.66 -10.68
C PRO A 102 -6.63 -8.12 -10.53
N ALA A 103 -5.84 -9.03 -11.11
CA ALA A 103 -5.92 -10.46 -10.82
C ALA A 103 -5.21 -10.80 -9.49
N VAL A 104 -4.27 -9.96 -9.06
CA VAL A 104 -3.48 -10.14 -7.84
C VAL A 104 -3.51 -8.88 -6.98
N LEU A 105 -3.84 -9.04 -5.69
CA LEU A 105 -3.74 -7.96 -4.69
C LEU A 105 -2.60 -8.26 -3.73
N VAL A 106 -1.60 -7.39 -3.66
CA VAL A 106 -0.50 -7.47 -2.68
C VAL A 106 -0.84 -6.61 -1.46
N VAL A 107 -0.85 -7.22 -0.27
CA VAL A 107 -1.22 -6.54 0.98
C VAL A 107 -0.02 -6.46 1.91
N GLY A 108 0.52 -5.25 2.09
CA GLY A 108 1.57 -4.94 3.07
C GLY A 108 1.02 -4.46 4.42
N LEU A 109 1.93 -4.09 5.32
CA LEU A 109 1.57 -3.53 6.63
C LEU A 109 1.20 -2.05 6.54
N ALA A 110 2.18 -1.21 6.18
CA ALA A 110 2.09 0.24 6.20
C ALA A 110 3.22 0.88 5.38
N PRO A 111 3.04 2.13 4.92
CA PRO A 111 4.08 2.93 4.31
C PRO A 111 5.31 3.10 5.20
N ALA A 112 6.50 3.10 4.59
CA ALA A 112 7.73 3.54 5.24
C ALA A 112 7.85 5.06 5.21
N ALA A 113 8.47 5.65 6.24
CA ALA A 113 8.62 7.09 6.38
C ALA A 113 9.41 7.74 5.22
N ASN A 114 10.43 7.05 4.70
CA ASN A 114 11.27 7.51 3.58
C ASN A 114 10.99 6.76 2.25
N GLY A 115 10.03 5.83 2.24
CA GLY A 115 9.49 5.17 1.06
C GLY A 115 8.22 5.85 0.58
N THR A 116 7.07 5.19 0.73
CA THR A 116 5.75 5.71 0.29
C THR A 116 5.42 7.09 0.86
N ASN A 117 5.79 7.39 2.11
CA ASN A 117 5.54 8.72 2.67
C ASN A 117 6.37 9.84 1.98
N ARG A 118 7.49 9.48 1.35
CA ARG A 118 8.27 10.38 0.50
C ARG A 118 7.73 10.44 -0.92
N THR A 119 7.47 9.28 -1.52
CA THR A 119 7.24 9.15 -2.96
C THR A 119 5.77 9.18 -3.38
N GLY A 120 4.83 8.95 -2.46
CA GLY A 120 3.39 8.82 -2.76
C GLY A 120 2.98 7.47 -3.34
N ARG A 121 3.94 6.55 -3.63
CA ARG A 121 3.66 5.25 -4.25
C ARG A 121 4.11 4.10 -3.34
N MET A 122 3.28 3.04 -3.25
CA MET A 122 3.54 1.89 -2.39
C MET A 122 4.87 1.20 -2.73
N PHE A 123 5.63 0.80 -1.70
CA PHE A 123 6.92 0.12 -1.82
C PHE A 123 7.92 0.83 -2.75
N THR A 124 7.90 2.16 -2.82
CA THR A 124 8.72 2.92 -3.76
C THR A 124 9.78 3.72 -3.04
N GLY A 125 11.02 3.63 -3.52
CA GLY A 125 12.16 4.41 -3.03
C GLY A 125 12.68 3.95 -1.67
N ASP A 126 12.49 2.70 -1.32
CA ASP A 126 13.07 2.05 -0.15
C ASP A 126 13.46 0.60 -0.45
N ARG A 127 14.26 0.00 0.46
CA ARG A 127 14.79 -1.36 0.27
C ARG A 127 13.72 -2.45 0.18
N SER A 128 12.54 -2.23 0.74
CA SER A 128 11.43 -3.19 0.60
C SER A 128 10.88 -3.16 -0.83
N GLY A 129 10.89 -1.99 -1.45
CA GLY A 129 10.53 -1.81 -2.85
C GLY A 129 11.49 -2.55 -3.79
N ASP A 130 12.81 -2.45 -3.55
CA ASP A 130 13.82 -3.15 -4.35
C ASP A 130 13.51 -4.66 -4.47
N TRP A 131 13.10 -5.29 -3.36
CA TRP A 131 12.79 -6.71 -3.32
C TRP A 131 11.49 -7.08 -4.01
N ILE A 132 10.41 -6.37 -3.70
CA ILE A 132 9.10 -6.75 -4.24
C ILE A 132 8.99 -6.46 -5.73
N TYR A 133 9.50 -5.30 -6.20
CA TYR A 133 9.44 -4.99 -7.62
C TYR A 133 10.36 -5.86 -8.45
N ALA A 134 11.56 -6.22 -7.96
CA ALA A 134 12.44 -7.17 -8.65
C ALA A 134 11.77 -8.54 -8.81
N ALA A 135 11.11 -9.06 -7.77
CA ALA A 135 10.39 -10.34 -7.84
C ALA A 135 9.18 -10.27 -8.79
N LEU A 136 8.38 -9.18 -8.72
CA LEU A 136 7.25 -8.97 -9.63
C LEU A 136 7.72 -8.81 -11.08
N HIS A 137 8.86 -8.15 -11.32
CA HIS A 137 9.44 -8.00 -12.67
C HIS A 137 9.89 -9.35 -13.23
N ARG A 138 10.61 -10.17 -12.45
CA ARG A 138 11.00 -11.53 -12.86
C ARG A 138 9.81 -12.42 -13.22
N ALA A 139 8.66 -12.18 -12.56
CA ALA A 139 7.41 -12.90 -12.82
C ALA A 139 6.55 -12.26 -13.94
N GLY A 140 6.98 -11.16 -14.56
CA GLY A 140 6.25 -10.49 -15.64
C GLY A 140 5.12 -9.55 -15.20
N TYR A 141 5.00 -9.26 -13.91
CA TYR A 141 3.96 -8.38 -13.34
C TYR A 141 4.36 -6.90 -13.24
N ALA A 142 5.64 -6.57 -13.37
CA ALA A 142 6.14 -5.21 -13.31
C ALA A 142 7.00 -4.89 -14.54
N ASP A 143 6.89 -3.67 -15.06
CA ASP A 143 7.63 -3.24 -16.26
C ASP A 143 9.13 -3.05 -15.98
N GLN A 144 9.48 -2.74 -14.72
CA GLN A 144 10.85 -2.46 -14.28
C GLN A 144 11.18 -3.24 -13.01
N PRO A 145 12.46 -3.66 -12.81
CA PRO A 145 12.88 -4.35 -11.59
C PRO A 145 13.00 -3.41 -10.39
N THR A 146 12.99 -2.08 -10.60
CA THR A 146 13.12 -1.05 -9.57
C THR A 146 11.90 -0.13 -9.54
N SER A 147 11.70 0.54 -8.42
CA SER A 147 10.69 1.56 -8.23
C SER A 147 11.24 2.63 -7.28
N GLU A 148 11.72 3.73 -7.85
CA GLU A 148 12.49 4.73 -7.11
C GLU A 148 11.65 5.93 -6.68
N HIS A 149 10.74 6.40 -7.57
CA HIS A 149 9.91 7.55 -7.32
C HIS A 149 8.61 7.50 -8.14
N ALA A 150 7.57 8.22 -7.71
CA ALA A 150 6.40 8.45 -8.57
C ALA A 150 6.86 9.15 -9.87
N GLY A 151 6.31 8.74 -11.02
CA GLY A 151 6.68 9.29 -12.32
C GLY A 151 7.89 8.63 -13.01
N ASP A 152 8.55 7.64 -12.41
CA ASP A 152 9.70 6.91 -12.97
C ASP A 152 9.35 5.91 -14.12
N GLY A 153 8.08 5.83 -14.50
CA GLY A 153 7.61 4.94 -15.56
C GLY A 153 7.24 3.53 -15.09
N GLN A 154 7.43 3.18 -13.80
CA GLN A 154 7.03 1.87 -13.28
C GLN A 154 5.52 1.64 -13.44
N ARG A 155 5.15 0.48 -13.96
CA ARG A 155 3.77 0.01 -14.11
C ARG A 155 3.64 -1.43 -13.63
N LEU A 156 2.46 -1.77 -13.13
CA LEU A 156 2.10 -3.15 -12.78
C LEU A 156 1.02 -3.66 -13.74
N ARG A 157 1.08 -4.95 -14.09
CA ARG A 157 0.15 -5.61 -15.01
C ARG A 157 -0.63 -6.68 -14.26
N GLY A 158 -1.93 -6.50 -14.14
CA GLY A 158 -2.81 -7.41 -13.41
C GLY A 158 -2.54 -7.48 -11.90
N VAL A 159 -1.69 -6.61 -11.36
CA VAL A 159 -1.31 -6.55 -9.95
C VAL A 159 -1.64 -5.18 -9.38
N ARG A 160 -2.17 -5.16 -8.16
CA ARG A 160 -2.34 -3.96 -7.34
C ARG A 160 -1.69 -4.15 -5.98
N ILE A 161 -0.97 -3.14 -5.50
CA ILE A 161 -0.31 -3.14 -4.20
C ILE A 161 -1.03 -2.17 -3.26
N VAL A 162 -1.37 -2.66 -2.08
CA VAL A 162 -2.03 -1.89 -1.02
C VAL A 162 -1.38 -2.16 0.35
N ALA A 163 -1.76 -1.42 1.36
CA ALA A 163 -1.33 -1.66 2.75
C ALA A 163 -2.53 -1.66 3.71
N ALA A 164 -2.44 -2.45 4.77
CA ALA A 164 -3.44 -2.51 5.83
C ALA A 164 -3.64 -1.17 6.56
N VAL A 165 -2.56 -0.37 6.66
CA VAL A 165 -2.59 1.02 7.14
C VAL A 165 -1.98 1.91 6.08
N ARG A 166 -2.66 2.99 5.71
CA ARG A 166 -2.27 3.83 4.56
C ARG A 166 -1.28 4.96 4.88
N CYS A 167 -0.96 5.16 6.15
CA CYS A 167 -0.03 6.18 6.62
C CYS A 167 1.22 5.55 7.23
N ALA A 168 2.39 6.19 7.07
CA ALA A 168 3.59 5.82 7.77
C ALA A 168 3.39 5.99 9.29
N PRO A 169 3.57 4.93 10.10
CA PRO A 169 3.47 5.04 11.55
C PRO A 169 4.85 5.25 12.18
N PRO A 170 4.94 5.91 13.35
CA PRO A 170 6.18 5.96 14.13
C PRO A 170 6.73 4.56 14.39
N GLY A 171 8.05 4.37 14.13
CA GLY A 171 8.74 3.10 14.32
C GLY A 171 8.16 1.92 13.52
N ASN A 172 7.44 2.16 12.44
CA ASN A 172 6.72 1.17 11.63
C ASN A 172 5.69 0.35 12.44
N LYS A 173 5.15 0.92 13.53
CA LYS A 173 4.23 0.23 14.45
C LYS A 173 2.89 0.98 14.55
N PRO A 174 1.90 0.65 13.69
CA PRO A 174 0.55 1.18 13.86
C PRO A 174 -0.12 0.55 15.08
N THR A 175 -0.93 1.34 15.79
CA THR A 175 -1.72 0.85 16.93
C THR A 175 -2.90 -0.02 16.44
N ALA A 176 -3.51 -0.78 17.38
CA ALA A 176 -4.73 -1.54 17.07
C ALA A 176 -5.88 -0.64 16.60
N THR A 177 -6.04 0.52 17.23
CA THR A 177 -7.06 1.52 16.84
C THR A 177 -6.83 2.08 15.44
N GLU A 178 -5.58 2.36 15.07
CA GLU A 178 -5.25 2.85 13.73
C GLU A 178 -5.50 1.79 12.66
N LYS A 179 -5.14 0.54 12.93
CA LYS A 179 -5.47 -0.60 12.06
C LYS A 179 -6.98 -0.76 11.87
N ALA A 180 -7.74 -0.73 12.98
CA ALA A 180 -9.20 -0.83 12.92
C ALA A 180 -9.83 0.33 12.15
N ARG A 181 -9.36 1.57 12.37
CA ARG A 181 -9.86 2.77 11.69
C ARG A 181 -9.52 2.80 10.21
N CYS A 182 -8.39 2.23 9.80
CA CYS A 182 -7.94 2.17 8.40
C CYS A 182 -8.54 0.99 7.62
N ARG A 183 -9.00 -0.06 8.31
CA ARG A 183 -9.51 -1.30 7.73
C ARG A 183 -10.60 -1.13 6.67
N PRO A 184 -11.59 -0.21 6.78
CA PRO A 184 -12.61 -0.05 5.74
C PRO A 184 -12.05 0.27 4.35
N TRP A 185 -10.89 0.92 4.25
CA TRP A 185 -10.22 1.13 2.97
C TRP A 185 -9.79 -0.18 2.32
N LEU A 186 -9.17 -1.10 3.08
CA LEU A 186 -8.78 -2.42 2.57
C LEU A 186 -9.99 -3.28 2.24
N GLU A 187 -11.06 -3.21 3.03
CA GLU A 187 -12.32 -3.91 2.74
C GLU A 187 -12.90 -3.47 1.39
N GLN A 188 -12.85 -2.18 1.09
CA GLN A 188 -13.33 -1.67 -0.19
C GLN A 188 -12.40 -2.04 -1.36
N ASP A 189 -11.06 -2.04 -1.16
CA ASP A 189 -10.14 -2.61 -2.16
C ASP A 189 -10.52 -4.05 -2.52
N LEU A 190 -10.79 -4.89 -1.51
CA LEU A 190 -11.17 -6.29 -1.72
C LEU A 190 -12.50 -6.41 -2.48
N ARG A 191 -13.52 -5.60 -2.14
CA ARG A 191 -14.81 -5.60 -2.85
C ARG A 191 -14.67 -5.18 -4.31
N LEU A 192 -13.96 -4.08 -4.55
CA LEU A 192 -13.79 -3.53 -5.89
C LEU A 192 -12.91 -4.41 -6.78
N ALA A 193 -11.89 -5.06 -6.21
CA ALA A 193 -11.04 -5.98 -6.94
C ALA A 193 -11.67 -7.37 -7.17
N GLU A 194 -12.64 -7.80 -6.34
CA GLU A 194 -13.20 -9.14 -6.34
C GLU A 194 -13.61 -9.67 -7.74
N PRO A 195 -14.18 -8.87 -8.64
CA PRO A 195 -14.61 -9.36 -9.97
C PRO A 195 -13.49 -9.99 -10.80
N THR A 196 -12.25 -9.52 -10.65
CA THR A 196 -11.10 -9.98 -11.42
C THR A 196 -10.09 -10.73 -10.57
N LEU A 197 -10.20 -10.66 -9.23
CA LEU A 197 -9.22 -11.15 -8.29
C LEU A 197 -9.13 -12.69 -8.28
N ARG A 198 -7.91 -13.20 -8.40
CA ARG A 198 -7.58 -14.64 -8.32
C ARG A 198 -6.70 -14.96 -7.13
N SER A 199 -5.83 -14.03 -6.75
CA SER A 199 -4.88 -14.24 -5.67
C SER A 199 -4.70 -12.99 -4.81
N VAL A 200 -4.42 -13.20 -3.51
CA VAL A 200 -3.97 -12.18 -2.58
C VAL A 200 -2.61 -12.61 -2.05
N LEU A 201 -1.58 -11.76 -2.18
CA LEU A 201 -0.27 -11.97 -1.58
C LEU A 201 -0.15 -11.12 -0.31
N ALA A 202 -0.10 -11.77 0.84
CA ALA A 202 0.11 -11.12 2.13
C ALA A 202 1.61 -11.07 2.49
N LEU A 203 2.14 -9.86 2.68
CA LEU A 203 3.52 -9.64 3.09
C LEU A 203 3.60 -9.49 4.61
N GLY A 204 4.06 -10.56 5.28
CA GLY A 204 4.18 -10.66 6.74
C GLY A 204 2.86 -11.00 7.46
N ALA A 205 2.97 -11.35 8.74
CA ALA A 205 1.84 -11.80 9.56
C ALA A 205 0.72 -10.74 9.67
N ILE A 206 1.08 -9.46 9.73
CA ILE A 206 0.07 -8.39 9.84
C ILE A 206 -0.71 -8.24 8.51
N GLY A 207 -0.04 -8.35 7.35
CA GLY A 207 -0.71 -8.38 6.05
C GLY A 207 -1.64 -9.58 5.92
N TRP A 208 -1.20 -10.76 6.38
CA TRP A 208 -2.01 -11.98 6.42
C TRP A 208 -3.28 -11.83 7.27
N ASP A 209 -3.11 -11.34 8.49
CA ASP A 209 -4.23 -11.10 9.39
C ASP A 209 -5.21 -10.05 8.86
N ALA A 210 -4.69 -9.00 8.25
CA ALA A 210 -5.51 -7.95 7.64
C ALA A 210 -6.30 -8.48 6.43
N ALA A 211 -5.67 -9.28 5.57
CA ALA A 211 -6.32 -9.91 4.43
C ALA A 211 -7.45 -10.86 4.86
N LEU A 212 -7.20 -11.73 5.86
CA LEU A 212 -8.21 -12.65 6.39
C LEU A 212 -9.38 -11.91 7.07
N ALA A 213 -9.07 -10.86 7.85
CA ALA A 213 -10.09 -10.04 8.51
C ALA A 213 -10.93 -9.27 7.48
N GLY A 214 -10.27 -8.67 6.48
CA GLY A 214 -10.95 -7.98 5.38
C GLY A 214 -11.83 -8.92 4.57
N ALA A 215 -11.32 -10.10 4.19
CA ALA A 215 -12.08 -11.12 3.48
C ALA A 215 -13.39 -11.51 4.21
N ARG A 216 -13.32 -11.76 5.52
CA ARG A 216 -14.52 -12.00 6.33
C ARG A 216 -15.49 -10.82 6.33
N ALA A 217 -14.97 -9.61 6.49
CA ALA A 217 -15.79 -8.41 6.56
C ALA A 217 -16.51 -8.10 5.24
N VAL A 218 -15.95 -8.50 4.10
CA VAL A 218 -16.59 -8.34 2.79
C VAL A 218 -17.48 -9.54 2.38
N GLY A 219 -17.64 -10.52 3.28
CA GLY A 219 -18.55 -11.66 3.08
C GLY A 219 -17.90 -12.88 2.41
N TRP A 220 -16.57 -12.92 2.28
CA TRP A 220 -15.91 -14.11 1.75
C TRP A 220 -15.89 -15.24 2.79
N THR A 221 -15.97 -16.48 2.34
CA THR A 221 -15.78 -17.64 3.21
C THR A 221 -14.30 -17.84 3.50
N VAL A 222 -13.97 -17.79 4.78
CA VAL A 222 -12.60 -18.00 5.30
C VAL A 222 -12.61 -19.26 6.15
N PRO A 223 -11.71 -20.23 5.94
CA PRO A 223 -11.65 -21.47 6.71
C PRO A 223 -11.58 -21.26 8.25
N THR A 224 -12.17 -22.21 8.96
CA THR A 224 -12.13 -22.31 10.42
C THR A 224 -11.51 -23.67 10.80
N PRO A 225 -10.52 -23.73 11.73
CA PRO A 225 -9.93 -22.61 12.46
C PRO A 225 -9.17 -21.63 11.59
N LYS A 226 -8.92 -20.40 12.10
CA LYS A 226 -8.19 -19.36 11.37
C LYS A 226 -6.86 -19.90 10.83
N PRO A 227 -6.59 -19.79 9.51
CA PRO A 227 -5.33 -20.23 8.92
C PRO A 227 -4.13 -19.53 9.54
N LYS A 228 -3.09 -20.32 9.87
CA LYS A 228 -1.85 -19.81 10.49
C LYS A 228 -0.95 -19.18 9.43
N PHE A 229 -0.33 -18.04 9.79
CA PHE A 229 0.71 -17.44 8.98
C PHE A 229 1.98 -18.28 8.97
N GLY A 230 2.58 -18.44 7.79
CA GLY A 230 3.91 -18.99 7.56
C GLY A 230 4.39 -18.58 6.20
N HIS A 231 5.70 -18.47 5.95
CA HIS A 231 6.21 -18.23 4.61
C HIS A 231 5.80 -19.39 3.68
N GLY A 232 5.27 -19.07 2.50
CA GLY A 232 4.75 -20.05 1.55
C GLY A 232 3.40 -20.67 1.92
N ALA A 233 2.81 -20.29 3.07
CA ALA A 233 1.47 -20.74 3.43
C ALA A 233 0.45 -20.29 2.38
N GLN A 234 -0.52 -21.16 2.11
CA GLN A 234 -1.61 -20.93 1.17
C GLN A 234 -2.92 -21.36 1.80
N VAL A 235 -3.97 -20.63 1.49
CA VAL A 235 -5.34 -21.00 1.80
C VAL A 235 -6.26 -20.50 0.70
N ASP A 236 -7.24 -21.31 0.35
CA ASP A 236 -8.29 -20.92 -0.60
C ASP A 236 -9.44 -20.27 0.17
N LEU A 237 -9.82 -19.09 -0.26
CA LEU A 237 -10.98 -18.33 0.20
C LEU A 237 -12.05 -18.44 -0.88
N VAL A 238 -13.34 -18.34 -0.50
CA VAL A 238 -14.42 -18.31 -1.47
C VAL A 238 -15.06 -16.93 -1.46
N GLY A 239 -15.00 -16.25 -2.59
CA GLY A 239 -15.60 -14.93 -2.77
C GLY A 239 -17.12 -14.96 -2.77
N THR A 240 -17.75 -13.79 -2.80
CA THR A 240 -19.22 -13.64 -2.73
C THR A 240 -19.93 -14.23 -3.93
N ARG A 241 -19.25 -14.43 -5.06
CA ARG A 241 -19.75 -15.05 -6.28
C ARG A 241 -19.43 -16.54 -6.40
N GLY A 242 -18.87 -17.15 -5.34
CA GLY A 242 -18.47 -18.55 -5.31
C GLY A 242 -17.13 -18.87 -5.97
N GLN A 243 -16.40 -17.86 -6.48
CA GLN A 243 -15.06 -18.04 -7.04
C GLN A 243 -14.03 -18.31 -5.96
N THR A 244 -13.04 -19.14 -6.28
CA THR A 244 -11.89 -19.36 -5.41
C THR A 244 -10.88 -18.21 -5.54
N ILE A 245 -10.48 -17.64 -4.42
CA ILE A 245 -9.43 -16.62 -4.31
C ILE A 245 -8.32 -17.19 -3.44
N ARG A 246 -7.13 -17.37 -4.00
CA ARG A 246 -5.98 -17.92 -3.30
C ARG A 246 -5.31 -16.86 -2.44
N LEU A 247 -5.22 -17.08 -1.13
CA LEU A 247 -4.40 -16.24 -0.25
C LEU A 247 -3.05 -16.91 -0.02
N LEU A 248 -1.98 -16.23 -0.40
CA LEU A 248 -0.59 -16.66 -0.26
C LEU A 248 0.13 -15.78 0.76
N ALA A 249 1.08 -16.36 1.50
CA ALA A 249 1.88 -15.66 2.49
C ALA A 249 3.36 -15.65 2.14
N SER A 250 4.01 -14.49 2.23
CA SER A 250 5.46 -14.37 2.28
C SER A 250 5.90 -13.71 3.58
N TYR A 251 7.11 -14.00 4.06
CA TYR A 251 7.76 -13.10 5.01
C TYR A 251 7.79 -11.70 4.41
N HIS A 252 7.71 -10.67 5.27
CA HIS A 252 7.74 -9.29 4.81
C HIS A 252 9.12 -8.96 4.20
N VAL A 253 9.12 -8.24 3.09
CA VAL A 253 10.34 -7.82 2.34
C VAL A 253 11.14 -6.71 3.05
N SER A 254 10.99 -6.54 4.36
CA SER A 254 11.73 -5.54 5.16
C SER A 254 13.20 -5.93 5.33
N GLN A 255 14.04 -4.93 5.55
CA GLN A 255 15.46 -5.10 5.84
C GLN A 255 15.72 -6.10 6.98
N GLN A 256 14.85 -6.13 8.01
CA GLN A 256 14.94 -7.09 9.10
C GLN A 256 14.93 -8.55 8.63
N ASN A 257 14.17 -8.88 7.58
CA ASN A 257 14.11 -10.24 7.06
C ASN A 257 15.12 -10.49 5.95
N THR A 258 15.39 -9.48 5.10
CA THR A 258 16.27 -9.63 3.94
C THR A 258 17.74 -9.59 4.33
N PHE A 259 18.16 -8.72 5.25
CA PHE A 259 19.55 -8.64 5.71
C PHE A 259 19.95 -9.81 6.63
N THR A 260 18.99 -10.43 7.30
CA THR A 260 19.24 -11.59 8.18
C THR A 260 19.16 -12.92 7.42
N GLY A 261 18.85 -12.90 6.12
CA GLY A 261 18.67 -14.12 5.32
C GLY A 261 17.39 -14.90 5.64
N ARG A 262 16.50 -14.36 6.50
CA ARG A 262 15.20 -14.98 6.79
C ARG A 262 14.30 -15.04 5.58
N LEU A 263 14.42 -14.07 4.68
CA LEU A 263 13.82 -14.06 3.35
C LEU A 263 14.94 -13.89 2.33
N THR A 264 15.04 -14.83 1.39
CA THR A 264 15.94 -14.78 0.24
C THR A 264 15.15 -14.50 -1.05
N GLU A 265 15.82 -14.06 -2.11
CA GLU A 265 15.17 -13.83 -3.40
C GLU A 265 14.50 -15.11 -3.95
N PRO A 266 15.16 -16.29 -3.97
CA PRO A 266 14.52 -17.52 -4.43
C PRO A 266 13.26 -17.89 -3.60
N MET A 267 13.26 -17.62 -2.30
CA MET A 267 12.08 -17.84 -1.46
C MET A 267 10.92 -16.94 -1.88
N LEU A 268 11.18 -15.66 -2.13
CA LEU A 268 10.14 -14.71 -2.57
C LEU A 268 9.63 -15.07 -3.95
N ASP A 269 10.53 -15.38 -4.88
CA ASP A 269 10.21 -15.78 -6.25
C ASP A 269 9.34 -17.05 -6.30
N ALA A 270 9.65 -18.04 -5.46
CA ALA A 270 8.82 -19.25 -5.34
C ALA A 270 7.39 -18.99 -4.86
N VAL A 271 7.17 -17.94 -4.06
CA VAL A 271 5.80 -17.51 -3.67
C VAL A 271 5.14 -16.72 -4.79
N VAL A 272 5.86 -15.79 -5.42
CA VAL A 272 5.33 -14.94 -6.50
C VAL A 272 4.97 -15.77 -7.74
N ALA A 273 5.71 -16.81 -8.05
CA ALA A 273 5.41 -17.75 -9.17
C ALA A 273 4.08 -18.52 -9.00
N ARG A 274 3.44 -18.47 -7.83
CA ARG A 274 2.16 -19.14 -7.53
C ARG A 274 0.95 -18.21 -7.61
N LEU A 275 1.15 -16.93 -7.96
CA LEU A 275 0.11 -15.89 -8.06
C LEU A 275 -0.83 -16.04 -9.28
#